data_872d6947fa60b240093cc05253e170ff
#
_entry.id   872d6947fa60b240093cc05253e170ff
#
_cell.length_a   1.000
_cell.length_b   1.000
_cell.length_c   1.000
_cell.angle_alpha   90.00
_cell.angle_beta   90.00
_cell.angle_gamma   90.00
#
_symmetry.space_group_name_H-M   'P 1'
#
loop_
_entity.id
_entity.type
_entity.pdbx_description
1 polymer ?
#
loop_
_entity_poly.entity_id
_entity_poly.type
_entity_poly.pdbx_seq_one_letter_code
_entity_poly.pdbx_strand_id
1 'polypeptide(L)'
;RSSHGGSVWSPMHHVPQVPIPGMEAFNAASFAVLDTLTRTFSPYELNPLDLNPLRDLLSDSVDFEDLRKSSDVKLFISATNVRSGRVRVFKTSEVSVDVVMASACLPFLYKAVEIGREHYWDGGYMGNPVLFPFFYECDSRDVMIVHINPMERHDLPMTAPEILNRINEISFNSSLIE
;
A
#
# COMPACT_ATOMS: atom_id res chain seq x y z
N ARG A 1 22.37 2.95 35.66
CA ARG A 1 21.72 1.64 35.58
C ARG A 1 20.82 1.63 34.38
N SER A 2 21.32 0.98 33.36
CA SER A 2 20.67 0.73 32.07
C SER A 2 19.55 -0.31 32.23
N SER A 3 18.35 -0.01 31.75
CA SER A 3 17.31 -1.02 31.55
C SER A 3 17.06 -1.14 30.04
N HIS A 4 17.53 -2.24 29.48
CA HIS A 4 17.22 -2.69 28.13
C HIS A 4 15.76 -3.13 28.06
N GLY A 5 14.93 -2.39 27.36
CA GLY A 5 13.60 -2.81 26.94
C GLY A 5 13.71 -3.46 25.55
N GLY A 6 13.92 -4.75 25.49
CA GLY A 6 13.85 -5.52 24.25
C GLY A 6 12.41 -5.67 23.80
N SER A 7 12.06 -5.22 22.59
CA SER A 7 10.76 -5.45 21.97
C SER A 7 10.61 -6.92 21.56
N VAL A 8 9.57 -7.58 22.08
CA VAL A 8 9.34 -9.04 22.01
C VAL A 8 8.65 -9.49 20.70
N TRP A 9 8.53 -8.63 19.71
CA TRP A 9 7.84 -8.96 18.46
C TRP A 9 8.70 -8.65 17.21
N SER A 10 9.62 -9.58 16.90
CA SER A 10 10.24 -9.70 15.57
C SER A 10 10.32 -11.17 15.20
N PRO A 11 9.30 -11.74 14.54
CA PRO A 11 9.32 -13.14 14.13
C PRO A 11 10.32 -13.47 13.01
N MET A 12 11.00 -12.48 12.44
CA MET A 12 11.91 -12.69 11.29
C MET A 12 13.40 -12.72 11.59
N HIS A 13 13.81 -12.69 12.86
CA HIS A 13 15.24 -12.63 13.20
C HIS A 13 15.97 -14.00 13.28
N HIS A 14 15.33 -15.11 12.88
CA HIS A 14 15.95 -16.44 13.03
C HIS A 14 15.94 -17.30 11.75
N VAL A 15 15.86 -16.70 10.58
CA VAL A 15 16.33 -17.40 9.39
C VAL A 15 17.83 -17.09 9.28
N PRO A 16 18.74 -18.07 9.47
CA PRO A 16 20.15 -17.83 9.23
C PRO A 16 20.31 -17.47 7.76
N GLN A 17 20.51 -16.18 7.50
CA GLN A 17 20.95 -15.73 6.18
C GLN A 17 22.37 -16.20 6.02
N VAL A 18 22.55 -17.31 5.35
CA VAL A 18 23.88 -17.72 4.89
C VAL A 18 24.30 -16.67 3.86
N PRO A 19 25.30 -15.83 4.14
CA PRO A 19 25.74 -14.83 3.17
C PRO A 19 26.38 -15.59 2.01
N ILE A 20 25.67 -15.69 0.91
CA ILE A 20 26.23 -16.20 -0.33
C ILE A 20 27.04 -15.03 -0.92
N PRO A 21 28.37 -15.14 -1.00
CA PRO A 21 29.20 -14.07 -1.54
C PRO A 21 28.73 -13.69 -2.95
N GLY A 22 28.43 -12.39 -3.15
CA GLY A 22 27.92 -11.87 -4.43
C GLY A 22 26.39 -11.76 -4.52
N MET A 23 25.63 -12.40 -3.65
CA MET A 23 24.15 -12.31 -3.68
C MET A 23 23.64 -10.90 -3.33
N GLU A 24 24.31 -10.22 -2.40
CA GLU A 24 23.97 -8.83 -2.05
C GLU A 24 24.22 -7.88 -3.24
N ALA A 25 25.35 -8.04 -3.93
CA ALA A 25 25.66 -7.25 -5.11
C ALA A 25 24.70 -7.59 -6.28
N PHE A 26 24.34 -8.86 -6.46
CA PHE A 26 23.38 -9.28 -7.45
C PHE A 26 21.97 -8.74 -7.15
N ASN A 27 21.53 -8.80 -5.89
CA ASN A 27 20.27 -8.22 -5.48
C ASN A 27 20.26 -6.71 -5.67
N ALA A 28 21.31 -5.99 -5.26
CA ALA A 28 21.42 -4.55 -5.45
C ALA A 28 21.39 -4.16 -6.93
N ALA A 29 22.11 -4.89 -7.78
CA ALA A 29 22.10 -4.67 -9.23
C ALA A 29 20.73 -4.95 -9.83
N SER A 30 20.06 -6.02 -9.41
CA SER A 30 18.72 -6.37 -9.88
C SER A 30 17.69 -5.32 -9.48
N PHE A 31 17.76 -4.80 -8.26
CA PHE A 31 16.90 -3.70 -7.81
C PHE A 31 17.18 -2.41 -8.59
N ALA A 32 18.42 -2.07 -8.86
CA ALA A 32 18.77 -0.89 -9.64
C ALA A 32 18.26 -0.97 -11.08
N VAL A 33 18.37 -2.14 -11.70
CA VAL A 33 17.82 -2.40 -13.04
C VAL A 33 16.30 -2.27 -13.02
N LEU A 34 15.63 -2.90 -12.06
CA LEU A 34 14.17 -2.83 -11.92
C LEU A 34 13.69 -1.39 -11.69
N ASP A 35 14.34 -0.65 -10.79
CA ASP A 35 14.05 0.77 -10.55
C ASP A 35 14.22 1.61 -11.81
N THR A 36 15.27 1.38 -12.59
CA THR A 36 15.50 2.07 -13.85
C THR A 36 14.43 1.73 -14.90
N LEU A 37 14.04 0.46 -15.00
CA LEU A 37 13.02 0.02 -15.93
C LEU A 37 11.65 0.61 -15.57
N THR A 38 11.25 0.57 -14.29
CA THR A 38 9.95 1.10 -13.83
C THR A 38 9.86 2.63 -13.93
N ARG A 39 11.00 3.33 -13.97
CA ARG A 39 11.05 4.79 -14.24
C ARG A 39 11.03 5.13 -15.71
N THR A 40 11.45 4.21 -16.58
CA THR A 40 11.58 4.44 -18.03
C THR A 40 10.38 3.94 -18.80
N PHE A 41 9.83 2.81 -18.37
CA PHE A 41 8.71 2.14 -19.02
C PHE A 41 7.49 2.10 -18.08
N SER A 42 6.33 2.25 -18.68
CA SER A 42 5.06 2.14 -17.97
C SER A 42 4.71 0.67 -17.64
N PRO A 43 3.87 0.39 -16.63
CA PRO A 43 3.38 -0.96 -16.39
C PRO A 43 2.57 -1.53 -17.57
N TYR A 44 2.04 -0.68 -18.45
CA TYR A 44 1.34 -1.10 -19.67
C TYR A 44 2.30 -1.72 -20.70
N GLU A 45 3.56 -1.31 -20.69
CA GLU A 45 4.62 -1.83 -21.55
C GLU A 45 5.33 -3.03 -20.92
N LEU A 46 5.62 -2.97 -19.61
CA LEU A 46 6.35 -4.01 -18.89
C LEU A 46 5.49 -5.24 -18.56
N ASN A 47 4.19 -5.04 -18.35
CA ASN A 47 3.25 -6.10 -17.97
C ASN A 47 1.99 -6.06 -18.89
N PRO A 48 2.12 -6.34 -20.19
CA PRO A 48 0.99 -6.27 -21.12
C PRO A 48 -0.12 -7.27 -20.80
N LEU A 49 0.22 -8.40 -20.18
CA LEU A 49 -0.73 -9.44 -19.78
C LEU A 49 -1.42 -9.17 -18.44
N ASP A 50 -1.06 -8.09 -17.76
CA ASP A 50 -1.61 -7.69 -16.46
C ASP A 50 -1.50 -8.79 -15.38
N LEU A 51 -0.37 -9.48 -15.37
CA LEU A 51 -0.10 -10.53 -14.38
C LEU A 51 0.06 -9.90 -13.00
N ASN A 52 -0.77 -10.32 -12.06
CA ASN A 52 -0.71 -9.87 -10.68
C ASN A 52 -1.04 -11.03 -9.72
N PRO A 53 -0.02 -11.70 -9.16
CA PRO A 53 -0.20 -12.83 -8.26
C PRO A 53 -1.03 -12.53 -7.00
N LEU A 54 -1.08 -11.25 -6.59
CA LEU A 54 -1.90 -10.84 -5.46
C LEU A 54 -3.40 -11.01 -5.76
N ARG A 55 -3.81 -10.78 -7.00
CA ARG A 55 -5.19 -10.99 -7.44
C ARG A 55 -5.64 -12.44 -7.24
N ASP A 56 -4.81 -13.38 -7.68
CA ASP A 56 -5.08 -14.81 -7.57
C ASP A 56 -5.15 -15.22 -6.10
N LEU A 57 -4.17 -14.80 -5.31
CA LEU A 57 -4.14 -15.06 -3.87
C LEU A 57 -5.39 -14.54 -3.15
N LEU A 58 -5.82 -13.32 -3.45
CA LEU A 58 -7.01 -12.73 -2.84
C LEU A 58 -8.28 -13.46 -3.25
N SER A 59 -8.39 -13.83 -4.54
CA SER A 59 -9.55 -14.55 -5.06
C SER A 59 -9.67 -15.95 -4.45
N ASP A 60 -8.55 -16.61 -4.15
CA ASP A 60 -8.52 -17.94 -3.55
C ASP A 60 -8.73 -17.90 -2.03
N SER A 61 -8.36 -16.78 -1.38
CA SER A 61 -8.35 -16.69 0.10
C SER A 61 -9.58 -16.03 0.69
N VAL A 62 -10.32 -15.22 -0.09
CA VAL A 62 -11.41 -14.39 0.41
C VAL A 62 -12.71 -14.67 -0.36
N ASP A 63 -13.74 -15.08 0.35
CA ASP A 63 -15.10 -15.10 -0.18
C ASP A 63 -15.71 -13.68 -0.15
N PHE A 64 -15.55 -12.97 -1.26
CA PHE A 64 -16.05 -11.60 -1.39
C PHE A 64 -17.58 -11.53 -1.39
N GLU A 65 -18.27 -12.61 -1.74
CA GLU A 65 -19.74 -12.64 -1.72
C GLU A 65 -20.26 -12.71 -0.28
N ASP A 66 -19.69 -13.58 0.53
CA ASP A 66 -20.02 -13.67 1.96
C ASP A 66 -19.58 -12.42 2.72
N LEU A 67 -18.43 -11.86 2.39
CA LEU A 67 -17.94 -10.61 3.00
C LEU A 67 -18.93 -9.45 2.77
N ARG A 68 -19.49 -9.31 1.56
CA ARG A 68 -20.48 -8.26 1.25
C ARG A 68 -21.81 -8.43 2.01
N LYS A 69 -22.15 -9.65 2.41
CA LYS A 69 -23.37 -9.98 3.18
C LYS A 69 -23.16 -9.78 4.68
N SER A 70 -21.91 -9.68 5.14
CA SER A 70 -21.59 -9.51 6.56
C SER A 70 -22.09 -8.16 7.06
N SER A 71 -22.79 -8.21 8.22
CA SER A 71 -23.26 -7.02 8.95
C SER A 71 -22.41 -6.70 10.18
N ASP A 72 -21.52 -7.61 10.58
CA ASP A 72 -20.80 -7.53 11.85
C ASP A 72 -19.64 -6.54 11.79
N VAL A 73 -19.05 -6.36 10.60
CA VAL A 73 -17.92 -5.47 10.38
C VAL A 73 -18.20 -4.55 9.20
N LYS A 74 -18.06 -3.26 9.41
CA LYS A 74 -18.09 -2.26 8.34
C LYS A 74 -16.69 -2.08 7.77
N LEU A 75 -16.53 -2.32 6.49
CA LEU A 75 -15.29 -2.09 5.76
C LEU A 75 -15.39 -0.82 4.93
N PHE A 76 -14.31 -0.04 4.95
CA PHE A 76 -14.14 1.13 4.12
C PHE A 76 -12.76 1.02 3.45
N ILE A 77 -12.76 0.85 2.14
CA ILE A 77 -11.54 0.73 1.34
C ILE A 77 -11.42 1.95 0.45
N SER A 78 -10.32 2.67 0.54
CA SER A 78 -10.08 3.85 -0.28
C SER A 78 -9.25 3.54 -1.51
N ALA A 79 -9.57 4.20 -2.61
CA ALA A 79 -8.74 4.25 -3.81
C ALA A 79 -8.77 5.65 -4.40
N THR A 80 -7.74 6.02 -5.15
CA THR A 80 -7.64 7.32 -5.80
C THR A 80 -8.14 7.22 -7.24
N ASN A 81 -9.18 7.97 -7.59
CA ASN A 81 -9.65 8.04 -8.97
C ASN A 81 -8.62 8.77 -9.83
N VAL A 82 -8.11 8.08 -10.85
CA VAL A 82 -7.00 8.58 -11.69
C VAL A 82 -7.37 9.85 -12.44
N ARG A 83 -8.62 9.91 -12.92
CA ARG A 83 -9.08 11.03 -13.76
C ARG A 83 -9.35 12.31 -12.97
N SER A 84 -9.96 12.15 -11.78
CA SER A 84 -10.37 13.31 -10.97
C SER A 84 -9.38 13.69 -9.89
N GLY A 85 -8.44 12.80 -9.55
CA GLY A 85 -7.53 12.94 -8.41
C GLY A 85 -8.24 12.88 -7.05
N ARG A 86 -9.49 12.42 -7.00
CA ARG A 86 -10.27 12.38 -5.74
C ARG A 86 -10.27 11.00 -5.13
N VAL A 87 -10.33 10.97 -3.80
CA VAL A 87 -10.55 9.72 -3.08
C VAL A 87 -11.95 9.16 -3.37
N ARG A 88 -12.01 7.86 -3.60
CA ARG A 88 -13.25 7.07 -3.60
C ARG A 88 -13.18 6.08 -2.43
N VAL A 89 -14.20 6.08 -1.59
CA VAL A 89 -14.34 5.08 -0.52
C VAL A 89 -15.38 4.07 -0.94
N PHE A 90 -15.00 2.80 -0.97
CA PHE A 90 -15.87 1.66 -1.21
C PHE A 90 -16.30 1.08 0.13
N LYS A 91 -17.60 0.85 0.30
CA LYS A 91 -18.18 0.28 1.52
C LYS A 91 -18.24 -1.24 1.43
N THR A 92 -18.51 -1.92 2.54
CA THR A 92 -18.62 -3.40 2.62
C THR A 92 -19.39 -4.01 1.45
N SER A 93 -20.54 -3.44 1.08
CA SER A 93 -21.39 -3.95 -0.02
C SER A 93 -20.78 -3.81 -1.41
N GLU A 94 -19.73 -3.00 -1.57
CA GLU A 94 -19.04 -2.74 -2.84
C GLU A 94 -17.70 -3.49 -2.93
N VAL A 95 -17.26 -4.13 -1.82
CA VAL A 95 -15.93 -4.76 -1.76
C VAL A 95 -15.85 -5.94 -2.73
N SER A 96 -14.81 -5.94 -3.52
CA SER A 96 -14.44 -6.99 -4.47
C SER A 96 -12.93 -7.12 -4.55
N VAL A 97 -12.45 -8.14 -5.23
CA VAL A 97 -11.01 -8.26 -5.51
C VAL A 97 -10.49 -7.01 -6.20
N ASP A 98 -11.24 -6.44 -7.16
CA ASP A 98 -10.82 -5.23 -7.86
C ASP A 98 -10.71 -4.02 -6.93
N VAL A 99 -11.60 -3.87 -5.97
CA VAL A 99 -11.53 -2.80 -4.98
C VAL A 99 -10.28 -2.92 -4.11
N VAL A 100 -9.94 -4.12 -3.65
CA VAL A 100 -8.73 -4.36 -2.86
C VAL A 100 -7.49 -4.11 -3.72
N MET A 101 -7.48 -4.60 -4.95
CA MET A 101 -6.39 -4.37 -5.91
C MET A 101 -6.20 -2.89 -6.22
N ALA A 102 -7.29 -2.14 -6.40
CA ALA A 102 -7.24 -0.69 -6.62
C ALA A 102 -6.62 0.06 -5.44
N SER A 103 -6.99 -0.34 -4.22
CA SER A 103 -6.46 0.25 -2.97
C SER A 103 -4.96 0.05 -2.78
N ALA A 104 -4.37 -0.95 -3.43
CA ALA A 104 -2.95 -1.29 -3.36
C ALA A 104 -2.21 -1.09 -4.70
N CYS A 105 -2.84 -0.40 -5.65
CA CYS A 105 -2.31 -0.23 -7.00
C CYS A 105 -1.28 0.89 -7.08
N LEU A 106 0.00 0.53 -7.02
CA LEU A 106 1.11 1.47 -7.21
C LEU A 106 1.30 1.78 -8.71
N PRO A 107 1.20 3.05 -9.14
CA PRO A 107 1.13 3.46 -10.55
C PRO A 107 2.32 3.07 -11.41
N PHE A 108 3.50 2.92 -10.82
CA PHE A 108 4.73 2.55 -11.53
C PHE A 108 4.93 1.03 -11.66
N LEU A 109 4.17 0.23 -10.90
CA LEU A 109 4.30 -1.22 -10.87
C LEU A 109 3.13 -1.93 -11.57
N TYR A 110 1.93 -1.36 -11.46
CA TYR A 110 0.70 -1.98 -11.93
C TYR A 110 -0.14 -1.04 -12.78
N LYS A 111 -0.88 -1.60 -13.71
CA LYS A 111 -1.90 -0.85 -14.46
C LYS A 111 -2.98 -0.35 -13.52
N ALA A 112 -3.56 0.80 -13.83
CA ALA A 112 -4.72 1.29 -13.07
C ALA A 112 -5.85 0.27 -13.11
N VAL A 113 -6.46 0.01 -11.96
CA VAL A 113 -7.56 -0.96 -11.85
C VAL A 113 -8.85 -0.31 -12.32
N GLU A 114 -9.52 -0.94 -13.28
CA GLU A 114 -10.81 -0.49 -13.78
C GLU A 114 -11.95 -1.02 -12.90
N ILE A 115 -12.77 -0.10 -12.38
CA ILE A 115 -14.00 -0.43 -11.64
C ILE A 115 -15.15 0.37 -12.25
N GLY A 116 -16.06 -0.31 -12.91
CA GLY A 116 -17.13 0.32 -13.67
C GLY A 116 -16.58 1.02 -14.94
N ARG A 117 -16.59 2.34 -14.98
CA ARG A 117 -16.05 3.16 -16.07
C ARG A 117 -14.91 4.06 -15.64
N GLU A 118 -14.39 3.84 -14.45
CA GLU A 118 -13.37 4.66 -13.82
C GLU A 118 -12.14 3.82 -13.51
N HIS A 119 -10.98 4.48 -13.47
CA HIS A 119 -9.70 3.85 -13.19
C HIS A 119 -9.16 4.35 -11.85
N TYR A 120 -8.54 3.46 -11.09
CA TYR A 120 -8.12 3.74 -9.73
C TYR A 120 -6.67 3.33 -9.49
N TRP A 121 -5.99 4.14 -8.67
CA TRP A 121 -4.71 3.87 -8.05
C TRP A 121 -4.86 3.76 -6.53
N ASP A 122 -3.77 3.45 -5.85
CA ASP A 122 -3.65 3.34 -4.41
C ASP A 122 -4.34 4.51 -3.68
N GLY A 123 -5.12 4.15 -2.65
CA GLY A 123 -5.85 5.12 -1.85
C GLY A 123 -4.96 6.05 -1.05
N GLY A 124 -3.75 5.60 -0.72
CA GLY A 124 -2.77 6.35 0.04
C GLY A 124 -2.34 7.68 -0.59
N TYR A 125 -2.50 7.85 -1.91
CA TYR A 125 -2.22 9.13 -2.57
C TYR A 125 -3.14 10.28 -2.15
N MET A 126 -4.37 9.97 -1.72
CA MET A 126 -5.37 10.99 -1.35
C MET A 126 -5.87 10.87 0.09
N GLY A 127 -5.50 9.82 0.81
CA GLY A 127 -5.88 9.66 2.21
C GLY A 127 -5.34 8.37 2.80
N ASN A 128 -4.44 8.49 3.78
CA ASN A 128 -3.81 7.35 4.43
C ASN A 128 -3.70 7.57 5.95
N PRO A 129 -4.70 7.13 6.71
CA PRO A 129 -5.99 6.57 6.31
C PRO A 129 -7.05 7.64 6.00
N VAL A 130 -8.11 7.23 5.30
CA VAL A 130 -9.31 8.03 5.14
C VAL A 130 -10.20 7.86 6.37
N LEU A 131 -10.31 8.87 7.21
CA LEU A 131 -10.98 8.78 8.52
C LEU A 131 -12.45 9.19 8.50
N PHE A 132 -12.88 10.03 7.53
CA PHE A 132 -14.23 10.61 7.54
C PHE A 132 -15.37 9.56 7.55
N PRO A 133 -15.26 8.34 6.96
CA PRO A 133 -16.35 7.37 7.04
C PRO A 133 -16.64 6.91 8.47
N PHE A 134 -15.59 6.84 9.30
CA PHE A 134 -15.74 6.42 10.70
C PHE A 134 -16.54 7.44 11.52
N PHE A 135 -16.38 8.74 11.22
CA PHE A 135 -17.10 9.79 11.91
C PHE A 135 -18.58 9.88 11.51
N TYR A 136 -18.92 9.54 10.28
CA TYR A 136 -20.27 9.69 9.75
C TYR A 136 -21.08 8.40 9.70
N GLU A 137 -20.44 7.23 9.72
CA GLU A 137 -21.08 5.96 9.45
C GLU A 137 -20.89 4.92 10.57
N CYS A 138 -20.11 5.26 11.60
CA CYS A 138 -19.85 4.38 12.75
C CYS A 138 -20.26 5.07 14.04
N ASP A 139 -20.78 4.26 15.00
CA ASP A 139 -21.17 4.74 16.32
C ASP A 139 -20.02 4.72 17.34
N SER A 140 -18.84 4.21 16.96
CA SER A 140 -17.67 4.16 17.82
C SER A 140 -17.15 5.56 18.11
N ARG A 141 -16.80 5.81 19.38
CA ARG A 141 -16.17 7.06 19.83
C ARG A 141 -14.65 7.05 19.73
N ASP A 142 -14.09 5.87 19.59
CA ASP A 142 -12.64 5.65 19.57
C ASP A 142 -12.22 5.15 18.20
N VAL A 143 -11.10 5.69 17.71
CA VAL A 143 -10.45 5.27 16.46
C VAL A 143 -9.01 4.88 16.79
N MET A 144 -8.64 3.66 16.46
CA MET A 144 -7.26 3.19 16.52
C MET A 144 -6.65 3.23 15.11
N ILE A 145 -5.54 3.95 14.97
CA ILE A 145 -4.82 4.04 13.69
C ILE A 145 -3.59 3.14 13.76
N VAL A 146 -3.50 2.18 12.83
CA VAL A 146 -2.29 1.39 12.61
C VAL A 146 -1.53 2.03 11.45
N HIS A 147 -0.47 2.76 11.79
CA HIS A 147 0.30 3.54 10.85
C HIS A 147 1.66 2.89 10.58
N ILE A 148 2.00 2.68 9.32
CA ILE A 148 3.21 1.95 8.90
C ILE A 148 4.31 2.90 8.48
N ASN A 149 3.98 4.00 7.79
CA ASN A 149 4.97 4.96 7.31
C ASN A 149 5.51 5.84 8.44
N PRO A 150 6.83 6.07 8.54
CA PRO A 150 7.38 6.94 9.56
C PRO A 150 6.89 8.39 9.36
N MET A 151 6.34 8.98 10.42
CA MET A 151 5.92 10.38 10.40
C MET A 151 7.13 11.32 10.49
N GLU A 152 8.13 10.94 11.28
CA GLU A 152 9.35 11.70 11.48
C GLU A 152 10.57 10.88 11.06
N ARG A 153 11.60 11.57 10.57
CA ARG A 153 12.93 11.01 10.34
C ARG A 153 13.96 11.89 10.99
N HIS A 154 14.90 11.27 11.71
CA HIS A 154 15.98 11.99 12.37
C HIS A 154 17.05 12.44 11.36
N ASP A 155 17.31 11.65 10.34
CA ASP A 155 18.37 11.91 9.37
C ASP A 155 17.82 12.62 8.13
N LEU A 156 18.57 13.59 7.63
CA LEU A 156 18.28 14.27 6.39
C LEU A 156 18.57 13.33 5.20
N PRO A 157 17.61 13.09 4.29
CA PRO A 157 17.87 12.31 3.10
C PRO A 157 18.85 13.04 2.18
N MET A 158 19.95 12.40 1.83
CA MET A 158 21.04 12.99 1.03
C MET A 158 21.14 12.40 -0.37
N THR A 159 20.65 11.20 -0.59
CA THR A 159 20.67 10.53 -1.89
C THR A 159 19.33 10.68 -2.62
N ALA A 160 19.34 10.62 -3.96
CA ALA A 160 18.12 10.73 -4.75
C ALA A 160 17.05 9.69 -4.38
N PRO A 161 17.36 8.40 -4.14
CA PRO A 161 16.39 7.44 -3.65
C PRO A 161 15.81 7.78 -2.27
N GLU A 162 16.65 8.23 -1.33
CA GLU A 162 16.19 8.64 0.01
C GLU A 162 15.27 9.86 -0.05
N ILE A 163 15.60 10.84 -0.88
CA ILE A 163 14.79 12.04 -1.09
C ILE A 163 13.43 11.64 -1.67
N LEU A 164 13.41 10.82 -2.72
CA LEU A 164 12.17 10.36 -3.33
C LEU A 164 11.31 9.57 -2.35
N ASN A 165 11.93 8.68 -1.58
CA ASN A 165 11.24 7.92 -0.54
C ASN A 165 10.62 8.86 0.51
N ARG A 166 11.36 9.89 0.95
CA ARG A 166 10.84 10.85 1.92
C ARG A 166 9.68 11.69 1.37
N ILE A 167 9.75 12.09 0.10
CA ILE A 167 8.64 12.79 -0.58
C ILE A 167 7.38 11.92 -0.57
N ASN A 168 7.51 10.63 -0.89
CA ASN A 168 6.41 9.69 -0.85
C ASN A 168 5.83 9.57 0.57
N GLU A 169 6.67 9.37 1.59
CA GLU A 169 6.23 9.31 2.99
C GLU A 169 5.46 10.56 3.42
N ILE A 170 5.95 11.74 3.08
CA ILE A 170 5.28 13.02 3.38
C ILE A 170 3.92 13.08 2.67
N SER A 171 3.88 12.71 1.39
CA SER A 171 2.64 12.67 0.62
C SER A 171 1.60 11.72 1.21
N PHE A 172 2.03 10.51 1.57
CA PHE A 172 1.15 9.49 2.16
C PHE A 172 0.70 9.85 3.59
N ASN A 173 1.45 10.66 4.31
CA ASN A 173 1.13 11.07 5.68
C ASN A 173 0.35 12.40 5.74
N SER A 174 0.22 13.10 4.62
CA SER A 174 -0.35 14.46 4.58
C SER A 174 -1.74 14.56 5.23
N SER A 175 -2.58 13.55 5.03
CA SER A 175 -3.93 13.51 5.61
C SER A 175 -3.99 13.30 7.13
N LEU A 176 -2.87 12.97 7.77
CA LEU A 176 -2.77 12.80 9.24
C LEU A 176 -2.06 13.97 9.93
N ILE A 177 -1.31 14.77 9.17
CA ILE A 177 -0.47 15.85 9.72
C ILE A 177 -1.23 17.18 9.77
N GLU A 178 -2.30 17.32 8.99
CA GLU A 178 -3.22 18.48 9.04
C GLU A 178 -4.18 18.39 10.23
#